data_dcec80c00bd2154989da5e8bf4d96645
#
_entry.id   dcec80c00bd2154989da5e8bf4d96645
#
_cell.length_a   1.000
_cell.length_b   1.000
_cell.length_c   1.000
_cell.angle_alpha   90.00
_cell.angle_beta   90.00
_cell.angle_gamma   90.00
#
_symmetry.space_group_name_H-M   'P 1'
#
loop_
_entity.id
_entity.type
_entity.pdbx_description
1 polymer ?
#
loop_
_entity_poly.entity_id
_entity_poly.type
_entity_poly.pdbx_seq_one_letter_code
_entity_poly.pdbx_strand_id
1 'polypeptide(L)'
;MKRFLVLAGLMGVGLASLASPQQQGPNIQTLAVKKVVSDRLTASLAEPFVGVRTSTGVTEGLFPIRATGVSTEPIRKAAAAFIASLTADQARRTVFDIEDPEWRTWVNVDNGIYVRQGTSLKEATAQQRRLARTLLRESLSARGLAMSDAIMKTDQSLREINDDTFSYDEGWYFFTMMGLPSATKPWGWQIDGHHLVINYFVLGDQVVMTPTFMGAEPARARSGKYKGNDVLQQEQDLGLSLMRSFGPVVRTAALLTADKPGNTIKAEAFQDNLVLDFAGAKASSFSSDRSRG
;
A
#
# COMPACT_ATOMS: atom_id res chain seq x y z
N MET A 1 32.86 51.08 59.66
CA MET A 1 31.74 51.42 58.76
C MET A 1 32.09 50.97 57.35
N LYS A 2 31.64 49.77 56.93
CA LYS A 2 31.90 49.20 55.61
C LYS A 2 30.60 49.25 54.80
N ARG A 3 30.60 49.99 53.69
CA ARG A 3 29.48 50.08 52.74
C ARG A 3 29.54 48.88 51.82
N PHE A 4 28.44 48.08 51.76
CA PHE A 4 28.25 47.05 50.76
C PHE A 4 27.54 47.69 49.59
N LEU A 5 28.15 47.58 48.40
CA LEU A 5 27.52 47.85 47.09
C LEU A 5 26.78 46.60 46.67
N VAL A 6 25.47 46.70 46.43
CA VAL A 6 24.69 45.65 45.78
C VAL A 6 24.65 45.95 44.28
N LEU A 7 25.27 45.06 43.48
CA LEU A 7 25.15 45.07 42.01
C LEU A 7 23.90 44.30 41.66
N ALA A 8 22.90 45.01 41.10
CA ALA A 8 21.75 44.38 40.47
C ALA A 8 22.09 43.92 39.07
N GLY A 9 22.21 42.60 38.88
CA GLY A 9 22.35 41.98 37.56
C GLY A 9 20.99 41.88 36.83
N LEU A 10 20.87 42.63 35.77
CA LEU A 10 19.76 42.45 34.81
C LEU A 10 19.98 41.16 34.01
N MET A 11 19.19 40.12 34.30
CA MET A 11 19.08 38.98 33.41
C MET A 11 18.19 39.37 32.23
N GLY A 12 18.80 39.55 31.07
CA GLY A 12 18.11 39.66 29.80
C GLY A 12 17.55 38.28 29.42
N VAL A 13 16.21 38.13 29.47
CA VAL A 13 15.51 36.98 28.90
C VAL A 13 15.57 37.13 27.39
N GLY A 14 16.48 36.42 26.74
CA GLY A 14 16.52 36.28 25.30
C GLY A 14 15.28 35.46 24.85
N LEU A 15 14.35 36.12 24.22
CA LEU A 15 13.30 35.47 23.45
C LEU A 15 13.98 34.71 22.31
N ALA A 16 14.22 33.40 22.51
CA ALA A 16 14.53 32.49 21.41
C ALA A 16 13.29 32.42 20.53
N SER A 17 13.31 33.09 19.38
CA SER A 17 12.33 32.94 18.33
C SER A 17 12.40 31.48 17.87
N LEU A 18 11.39 30.70 18.21
CA LEU A 18 11.16 29.37 17.62
C LEU A 18 10.78 29.64 16.15
N ALA A 19 11.79 29.64 15.29
CA ALA A 19 11.55 29.61 13.86
C ALA A 19 10.82 28.29 13.57
N SER A 20 9.57 28.38 13.11
CA SER A 20 8.85 27.24 12.58
C SER A 20 9.69 26.60 11.47
N PRO A 21 9.79 25.27 11.39
CA PRO A 21 10.49 24.64 10.29
C PRO A 21 9.81 25.08 8.98
N GLN A 22 10.56 25.80 8.15
CA GLN A 22 10.08 26.15 6.81
C GLN A 22 9.88 24.87 6.04
N GLN A 23 8.66 24.68 5.52
CA GLN A 23 8.34 23.64 4.53
C GLN A 23 9.33 23.77 3.36
N GLN A 24 10.32 22.89 3.37
CA GLN A 24 11.17 22.74 2.18
C GLN A 24 10.39 21.82 1.24
N GLY A 25 9.96 22.35 0.10
CA GLY A 25 9.48 21.54 -1.01
C GLY A 25 10.53 20.48 -1.41
N PRO A 26 10.15 19.48 -2.23
CA PRO A 26 11.06 18.40 -2.61
C PRO A 26 12.32 19.01 -3.22
N ASN A 27 13.45 18.82 -2.54
CA ASN A 27 14.71 19.28 -3.08
C ASN A 27 15.18 18.28 -4.17
N ILE A 28 16.12 18.71 -5.01
CA ILE A 28 16.69 17.89 -6.09
C ILE A 28 17.26 16.57 -5.53
N GLN A 29 17.80 16.57 -4.31
CA GLN A 29 18.33 15.37 -3.65
C GLN A 29 17.24 14.35 -3.35
N THR A 30 16.07 14.78 -2.87
CA THR A 30 14.92 13.90 -2.61
C THR A 30 14.42 13.23 -3.90
N LEU A 31 14.30 14.00 -4.99
CA LEU A 31 13.93 13.47 -6.30
C LEU A 31 14.98 12.49 -6.85
N ALA A 32 16.26 12.77 -6.66
CA ALA A 32 17.35 11.90 -7.08
C ALA A 32 17.34 10.57 -6.29
N VAL A 33 17.11 10.60 -4.99
CA VAL A 33 16.98 9.39 -4.16
C VAL A 33 15.79 8.56 -4.61
N LYS A 34 14.63 9.18 -4.80
CA LYS A 34 13.43 8.52 -5.31
C LYS A 34 13.70 7.79 -6.63
N LYS A 35 14.40 8.46 -7.57
CA LYS A 35 14.77 7.84 -8.85
C LYS A 35 15.72 6.65 -8.66
N VAL A 36 16.76 6.78 -7.86
CA VAL A 36 17.73 5.70 -7.60
C VAL A 36 17.06 4.47 -7.01
N VAL A 37 16.16 4.66 -6.04
CA VAL A 37 15.39 3.55 -5.46
C VAL A 37 14.52 2.88 -6.52
N SER A 38 13.81 3.67 -7.33
CA SER A 38 12.96 3.16 -8.41
C SER A 38 13.76 2.37 -9.44
N ASP A 39 14.87 2.92 -9.93
CA ASP A 39 15.75 2.25 -10.90
C ASP A 39 16.29 0.92 -10.34
N ARG A 40 16.67 0.88 -9.06
CA ARG A 40 17.16 -0.33 -8.40
C ARG A 40 16.08 -1.41 -8.30
N LEU A 41 14.86 -1.03 -7.91
CA LEU A 41 13.74 -1.96 -7.80
C LEU A 41 13.34 -2.46 -9.20
N THR A 42 13.26 -1.58 -10.19
CA THR A 42 12.95 -1.94 -11.57
C THR A 42 13.98 -2.90 -12.17
N ALA A 43 15.26 -2.79 -11.79
CA ALA A 43 16.30 -3.71 -12.24
C ALA A 43 16.01 -5.17 -11.85
N SER A 44 15.28 -5.41 -10.76
CA SER A 44 14.91 -6.78 -10.34
C SER A 44 13.92 -7.46 -11.30
N LEU A 45 13.21 -6.68 -12.13
CA LEU A 45 12.28 -7.18 -13.14
C LEU A 45 13.00 -7.87 -14.32
N ALA A 46 14.31 -7.72 -14.46
CA ALA A 46 15.11 -8.45 -15.43
C ALA A 46 15.04 -9.98 -15.22
N GLU A 47 14.80 -10.42 -13.97
CA GLU A 47 14.50 -11.82 -13.68
C GLU A 47 13.04 -12.12 -14.03
N PRO A 48 12.77 -13.16 -14.88
CA PRO A 48 11.40 -13.53 -15.19
C PRO A 48 10.67 -14.00 -13.92
N PHE A 49 9.37 -13.73 -13.84
CA PHE A 49 8.54 -14.30 -12.80
C PHE A 49 8.40 -15.80 -12.97
N VAL A 50 8.70 -16.57 -11.93
CA VAL A 50 8.72 -18.04 -11.97
C VAL A 50 7.63 -18.68 -11.08
N GLY A 51 6.77 -17.90 -10.46
CA GLY A 51 5.71 -18.39 -9.58
C GLY A 51 6.17 -18.62 -8.13
N VAL A 52 5.46 -19.50 -7.42
CA VAL A 52 5.74 -19.80 -6.01
C VAL A 52 7.01 -20.65 -5.91
N ARG A 53 8.03 -20.09 -5.26
CA ARG A 53 9.32 -20.78 -5.00
C ARG A 53 9.41 -21.22 -3.54
N THR A 54 9.97 -22.41 -3.34
CA THR A 54 10.30 -22.95 -2.03
C THR A 54 11.77 -23.41 -2.02
N SER A 55 12.28 -23.85 -0.88
CA SER A 55 13.64 -24.43 -0.80
C SER A 55 13.83 -25.68 -1.70
N THR A 56 12.74 -26.32 -2.12
CA THR A 56 12.76 -27.50 -3.01
C THR A 56 12.51 -27.18 -4.47
N GLY A 57 12.32 -25.90 -4.84
CA GLY A 57 12.11 -25.46 -6.21
C GLY A 57 10.79 -24.70 -6.43
N VAL A 58 10.40 -24.54 -7.70
CA VAL A 58 9.13 -23.90 -8.09
C VAL A 58 8.00 -24.91 -7.92
N THR A 59 6.89 -24.44 -7.34
CA THR A 59 5.66 -25.24 -7.19
C THR A 59 4.60 -24.71 -8.16
N GLU A 60 4.23 -25.55 -9.11
CA GLU A 60 3.23 -25.22 -10.15
C GLU A 60 1.82 -25.70 -9.77
N GLY A 61 0.82 -25.16 -10.43
CA GLY A 61 -0.58 -25.66 -10.38
C GLY A 61 -1.30 -25.47 -9.04
N LEU A 62 -0.80 -24.61 -8.15
CA LEU A 62 -1.40 -24.40 -6.82
C LEU A 62 -2.79 -23.79 -6.87
N PHE A 63 -2.98 -22.81 -7.76
CA PHE A 63 -4.20 -21.99 -7.79
C PHE A 63 -4.72 -21.87 -9.24
N PRO A 64 -5.51 -22.83 -9.71
CA PRO A 64 -6.12 -22.71 -11.03
C PRO A 64 -7.13 -21.55 -11.05
N ILE A 65 -7.12 -20.77 -12.12
CA ILE A 65 -8.15 -19.75 -12.37
C ILE A 65 -9.47 -20.47 -12.62
N ARG A 66 -10.53 -20.01 -11.96
CA ARG A 66 -11.87 -20.62 -12.05
C ARG A 66 -12.92 -19.53 -12.19
N ALA A 67 -14.02 -19.86 -12.87
CA ALA A 67 -15.21 -19.03 -12.90
C ALA A 67 -15.72 -18.78 -11.47
N THR A 68 -16.01 -17.53 -11.16
CA THR A 68 -16.51 -17.12 -9.83
C THR A 68 -18.03 -17.28 -9.72
N GLY A 69 -18.72 -17.44 -10.86
CA GLY A 69 -20.18 -17.41 -10.96
C GLY A 69 -20.77 -15.98 -10.83
N VAL A 70 -19.90 -14.97 -10.75
CA VAL A 70 -20.30 -13.56 -10.68
C VAL A 70 -19.93 -12.86 -11.98
N SER A 71 -20.86 -12.07 -12.53
CA SER A 71 -20.60 -11.33 -13.76
C SER A 71 -19.52 -10.28 -13.58
N THR A 72 -18.51 -10.27 -14.47
CA THR A 72 -17.46 -9.26 -14.55
C THR A 72 -17.86 -8.05 -15.42
N GLU A 73 -19.07 -8.05 -15.98
CA GLU A 73 -19.57 -6.98 -16.86
C GLU A 73 -19.59 -5.59 -16.18
N PRO A 74 -20.03 -5.43 -14.90
CA PRO A 74 -19.96 -4.14 -14.21
C PRO A 74 -18.54 -3.61 -14.11
N ILE A 75 -17.57 -4.48 -13.77
CA ILE A 75 -16.14 -4.12 -13.66
C ILE A 75 -15.61 -3.68 -15.02
N ARG A 76 -15.92 -4.44 -16.08
CA ARG A 76 -15.51 -4.15 -17.46
C ARG A 76 -16.02 -2.77 -17.92
N LYS A 77 -17.31 -2.47 -17.67
CA LYS A 77 -17.89 -1.16 -17.99
C LYS A 77 -17.24 -0.01 -17.21
N ALA A 78 -17.00 -0.21 -15.92
CA ALA A 78 -16.35 0.80 -15.08
C ALA A 78 -14.94 1.09 -15.55
N ALA A 79 -14.15 0.06 -15.88
CA ALA A 79 -12.81 0.20 -16.41
C ALA A 79 -12.79 0.92 -17.77
N ALA A 80 -13.67 0.55 -18.70
CA ALA A 80 -13.79 1.22 -19.99
C ALA A 80 -14.16 2.70 -19.85
N ALA A 81 -15.07 3.04 -18.93
CA ALA A 81 -15.45 4.42 -18.66
C ALA A 81 -14.29 5.23 -18.04
N PHE A 82 -13.50 4.61 -17.15
CA PHE A 82 -12.31 5.26 -16.59
C PHE A 82 -11.28 5.57 -17.69
N ILE A 83 -10.91 4.58 -18.52
CA ILE A 83 -9.98 4.76 -19.64
C ILE A 83 -10.48 5.86 -20.59
N ALA A 84 -11.75 5.85 -20.96
CA ALA A 84 -12.34 6.83 -21.88
C ALA A 84 -12.32 8.26 -21.32
N SER A 85 -12.14 8.45 -20.02
CA SER A 85 -12.05 9.76 -19.37
C SER A 85 -10.64 10.35 -19.34
N LEU A 86 -9.62 9.55 -19.68
CA LEU A 86 -8.23 9.95 -19.62
C LEU A 86 -7.89 10.88 -20.80
N THR A 87 -7.05 11.86 -20.54
CA THR A 87 -6.38 12.61 -21.61
C THR A 87 -5.38 11.73 -22.34
N ALA A 88 -4.94 12.14 -23.54
CA ALA A 88 -3.93 11.38 -24.28
C ALA A 88 -2.63 11.16 -23.47
N ASP A 89 -2.21 12.16 -22.68
CA ASP A 89 -1.04 12.06 -21.83
C ASP A 89 -1.24 11.08 -20.65
N GLN A 90 -2.39 11.14 -20.01
CA GLN A 90 -2.75 10.19 -18.95
C GLN A 90 -2.84 8.79 -19.51
N ALA A 91 -3.49 8.58 -20.67
CA ALA A 91 -3.64 7.27 -21.28
C ALA A 91 -2.29 6.59 -21.57
N ARG A 92 -1.30 7.35 -22.10
CA ARG A 92 0.04 6.81 -22.40
C ARG A 92 0.78 6.24 -21.20
N ARG A 93 0.56 6.77 -20.01
CA ARG A 93 1.21 6.31 -18.77
C ARG A 93 0.31 5.49 -17.85
N THR A 94 -0.91 5.21 -18.30
CA THR A 94 -1.91 4.47 -17.51
C THR A 94 -2.30 3.15 -18.16
N VAL A 95 -2.28 3.06 -19.51
CA VAL A 95 -2.72 1.88 -20.24
C VAL A 95 -1.53 1.20 -20.87
N PHE A 96 -1.30 -0.02 -20.44
CA PHE A 96 -0.18 -0.88 -20.83
C PHE A 96 -0.69 -2.13 -21.56
N ASP A 97 0.20 -2.84 -22.23
CA ASP A 97 -0.11 -4.17 -22.77
C ASP A 97 -0.34 -5.18 -21.64
N ILE A 98 -1.09 -6.26 -21.93
CA ILE A 98 -1.39 -7.28 -20.91
C ILE A 98 -0.14 -7.97 -20.36
N GLU A 99 0.89 -8.12 -21.17
CA GLU A 99 2.17 -8.74 -20.80
C GLU A 99 3.20 -7.74 -20.26
N ASP A 100 2.80 -6.47 -20.05
CA ASP A 100 3.72 -5.45 -19.57
C ASP A 100 4.19 -5.78 -18.15
N PRO A 101 5.50 -5.61 -17.85
CA PRO A 101 6.04 -5.82 -16.50
C PRO A 101 5.45 -4.89 -15.44
N GLU A 102 4.65 -3.89 -15.80
CA GLU A 102 3.97 -3.01 -14.84
C GLU A 102 3.12 -3.79 -13.82
N TRP A 103 2.60 -4.97 -14.15
CA TRP A 103 1.99 -5.88 -13.17
C TRP A 103 2.87 -6.17 -11.95
N ARG A 104 4.19 -6.11 -12.11
CA ARG A 104 5.17 -6.47 -11.11
C ARG A 104 5.77 -5.26 -10.39
N THR A 105 5.48 -4.02 -10.82
CA THR A 105 6.11 -2.79 -10.30
C THR A 105 5.36 -2.13 -9.14
N TRP A 106 4.62 -2.90 -8.35
CA TRP A 106 3.91 -2.38 -7.19
C TRP A 106 4.82 -2.23 -5.97
N VAL A 107 4.61 -1.16 -5.19
CA VAL A 107 5.37 -0.86 -3.97
C VAL A 107 4.47 -0.23 -2.93
N ASN A 108 4.45 -0.74 -1.69
CA ASN A 108 3.57 -0.22 -0.64
C ASN A 108 4.14 0.95 0.17
N VAL A 109 5.33 1.47 -0.20
CA VAL A 109 5.96 2.62 0.46
C VAL A 109 5.34 3.95 0.04
N ASP A 110 5.64 5.01 0.79
CA ASP A 110 5.13 6.35 0.48
C ASP A 110 5.60 6.90 -0.88
N ASN A 111 4.91 7.93 -1.36
CA ASN A 111 5.21 8.53 -2.65
C ASN A 111 6.59 9.21 -2.71
N GLY A 112 7.21 9.53 -1.59
CA GLY A 112 8.54 10.13 -1.52
C GLY A 112 9.68 9.18 -1.93
N ILE A 113 9.43 7.87 -1.89
CA ILE A 113 10.45 6.84 -2.07
C ILE A 113 10.45 6.25 -3.48
N TYR A 114 9.28 6.06 -4.11
CA TYR A 114 9.14 5.34 -5.37
C TYR A 114 8.40 6.13 -6.44
N VAL A 115 8.85 6.03 -7.71
CA VAL A 115 8.17 6.64 -8.89
C VAL A 115 7.15 5.66 -9.44
N ARG A 116 5.86 5.98 -9.27
CA ARG A 116 4.75 5.18 -9.77
C ARG A 116 4.32 5.60 -11.17
N GLN A 117 3.88 4.64 -11.95
CA GLN A 117 3.20 4.86 -13.22
C GLN A 117 1.70 5.11 -13.00
N GLY A 118 0.99 5.44 -14.06
CA GLY A 118 -0.45 5.60 -14.02
C GLY A 118 -0.94 7.01 -13.75
N THR A 119 -2.25 7.14 -13.62
CA THR A 119 -2.93 8.39 -13.25
C THR A 119 -3.23 8.38 -11.76
N SER A 120 -2.68 9.35 -11.02
CA SER A 120 -2.96 9.49 -9.60
C SER A 120 -4.34 10.11 -9.34
N LEU A 121 -4.96 9.76 -8.20
CA LEU A 121 -6.19 10.43 -7.77
C LEU A 121 -5.95 11.92 -7.48
N LYS A 122 -4.70 12.32 -7.17
CA LYS A 122 -4.36 13.72 -6.91
C LYS A 122 -4.48 14.58 -8.15
N GLU A 123 -3.96 14.12 -9.28
CA GLU A 123 -4.03 14.86 -10.55
C GLU A 123 -5.36 14.68 -11.28
N ALA A 124 -6.09 13.63 -10.97
CA ALA A 124 -7.36 13.28 -11.60
C ALA A 124 -8.42 14.38 -11.41
N THR A 125 -9.21 14.62 -12.45
CA THR A 125 -10.39 15.48 -12.35
C THR A 125 -11.43 14.87 -11.40
N ALA A 126 -12.40 15.67 -10.95
CA ALA A 126 -13.49 15.16 -10.13
C ALA A 126 -14.28 14.03 -10.82
N GLN A 127 -14.43 14.08 -12.15
CA GLN A 127 -15.06 13.02 -12.92
C GLN A 127 -14.20 11.74 -12.92
N GLN A 128 -12.91 11.85 -13.19
CA GLN A 128 -11.98 10.73 -13.19
C GLN A 128 -11.91 10.05 -11.82
N ARG A 129 -11.86 10.81 -10.72
CA ARG A 129 -11.93 10.26 -9.36
C ARG A 129 -13.21 9.47 -9.11
N ARG A 130 -14.36 9.97 -9.57
CA ARG A 130 -15.62 9.21 -9.45
C ARG A 130 -15.59 7.91 -10.25
N LEU A 131 -15.02 7.92 -11.45
CA LEU A 131 -14.91 6.72 -12.29
C LEU A 131 -13.93 5.70 -11.70
N ALA A 132 -12.77 6.14 -11.22
CA ALA A 132 -11.83 5.27 -10.49
C ALA A 132 -12.49 4.64 -9.25
N ARG A 133 -13.22 5.44 -8.46
CA ARG A 133 -13.96 4.91 -7.32
C ARG A 133 -15.09 3.97 -7.74
N THR A 134 -15.72 4.18 -8.89
CA THR A 134 -16.69 3.22 -9.45
C THR A 134 -16.01 1.91 -9.80
N LEU A 135 -14.82 1.93 -10.40
CA LEU A 135 -14.05 0.73 -10.68
C LEU A 135 -13.76 -0.07 -9.41
N LEU A 136 -13.29 0.60 -8.35
CA LEU A 136 -13.09 -0.04 -7.04
C LEU A 136 -14.40 -0.65 -6.50
N ARG A 137 -15.51 0.09 -6.55
CA ARG A 137 -16.80 -0.37 -6.05
C ARG A 137 -17.33 -1.61 -6.78
N GLU A 138 -17.18 -1.67 -8.10
CA GLU A 138 -17.63 -2.82 -8.88
C GLU A 138 -16.70 -4.04 -8.73
N SER A 139 -15.44 -3.82 -8.26
CA SER A 139 -14.43 -4.88 -8.09
C SER A 139 -14.36 -5.43 -6.67
N LEU A 140 -14.71 -4.65 -5.67
CA LEU A 140 -14.49 -4.97 -4.26
C LEU A 140 -15.82 -5.19 -3.52
N SER A 141 -15.77 -5.96 -2.44
CA SER A 141 -16.87 -5.98 -1.48
C SER A 141 -17.06 -4.60 -0.83
N ALA A 142 -18.24 -4.36 -0.25
CA ALA A 142 -18.50 -3.11 0.47
C ALA A 142 -17.45 -2.85 1.58
N ARG A 143 -17.01 -3.91 2.28
CA ARG A 143 -15.95 -3.82 3.29
C ARG A 143 -14.58 -3.51 2.66
N GLY A 144 -14.24 -4.15 1.54
CA GLY A 144 -12.99 -3.89 0.83
C GLY A 144 -12.90 -2.45 0.32
N LEU A 145 -13.98 -1.92 -0.24
CA LEU A 145 -14.07 -0.53 -0.66
C LEU A 145 -13.91 0.45 0.53
N ALA A 146 -14.64 0.20 1.62
CA ALA A 146 -14.54 1.04 2.82
C ALA A 146 -13.14 1.00 3.44
N MET A 147 -12.48 -0.18 3.42
CA MET A 147 -11.09 -0.33 3.88
C MET A 147 -10.13 0.44 2.98
N SER A 148 -10.27 0.36 1.67
CA SER A 148 -9.45 1.13 0.72
C SER A 148 -9.59 2.63 0.95
N ASP A 149 -10.83 3.14 1.09
CA ASP A 149 -11.08 4.55 1.44
C ASP A 149 -10.46 4.94 2.79
N ALA A 150 -10.50 4.06 3.80
CA ALA A 150 -9.94 4.31 5.11
C ALA A 150 -8.40 4.35 5.09
N ILE A 151 -7.76 3.45 4.31
CA ILE A 151 -6.30 3.45 4.13
C ILE A 151 -5.85 4.75 3.45
N MET A 152 -6.48 5.16 2.36
CA MET A 152 -6.13 6.43 1.68
C MET A 152 -6.21 7.65 2.62
N LYS A 153 -7.16 7.66 3.57
CA LYS A 153 -7.26 8.71 4.58
C LYS A 153 -6.11 8.73 5.58
N THR A 154 -5.41 7.61 5.78
CA THR A 154 -4.22 7.61 6.68
C THR A 154 -3.09 8.45 6.12
N ASP A 155 -2.91 8.49 4.81
CA ASP A 155 -1.92 9.36 4.17
C ASP A 155 -2.19 10.85 4.38
N GLN A 156 -3.46 11.27 4.41
CA GLN A 156 -3.78 12.63 4.80
C GLN A 156 -3.40 12.90 6.27
N SER A 157 -3.57 11.91 7.15
CA SER A 157 -3.15 12.05 8.56
C SER A 157 -1.63 12.14 8.67
N LEU A 158 -0.87 11.34 7.92
CA LEU A 158 0.60 11.43 7.87
C LEU A 158 1.07 12.76 7.31
N ARG A 159 0.43 13.25 6.25
CA ARG A 159 0.70 14.57 5.68
C ARG A 159 0.59 15.68 6.74
N GLU A 160 -0.46 15.64 7.56
CA GLU A 160 -0.69 16.63 8.60
C GLU A 160 0.27 16.47 9.79
N ILE A 161 0.62 15.24 10.17
CA ILE A 161 1.56 14.95 11.26
C ILE A 161 2.98 15.37 10.91
N ASN A 162 3.41 15.10 9.67
CA ASN A 162 4.78 15.31 9.22
C ASN A 162 4.97 16.65 8.49
N ASP A 163 3.89 17.38 8.21
CA ASP A 163 3.88 18.57 7.34
C ASP A 163 4.55 18.31 5.97
N ASP A 164 4.32 17.11 5.40
CA ASP A 164 4.95 16.64 4.18
C ASP A 164 3.90 16.32 3.11
N THR A 165 3.79 17.20 2.11
CA THR A 165 2.88 17.08 0.97
C THR A 165 3.47 16.34 -0.22
N PHE A 166 4.77 16.05 -0.19
CA PHE A 166 5.47 15.33 -1.25
C PHE A 166 5.34 13.81 -1.06
N SER A 167 5.58 13.32 0.15
CA SER A 167 5.50 11.90 0.47
C SER A 167 4.07 11.44 0.70
N TYR A 168 3.22 12.27 1.34
CA TYR A 168 1.90 11.85 1.81
C TYR A 168 0.77 12.72 1.27
N ASP A 169 -0.28 12.08 0.78
CA ASP A 169 -1.54 12.70 0.39
C ASP A 169 -2.60 11.63 0.12
N GLU A 170 -3.85 11.86 0.54
CA GLU A 170 -4.98 10.95 0.24
C GLU A 170 -5.22 10.70 -1.25
N GLY A 171 -4.57 11.46 -2.13
CA GLY A 171 -4.63 11.34 -3.59
C GLY A 171 -3.40 10.71 -4.24
N TRP A 172 -2.33 10.39 -3.50
CA TRP A 172 -1.16 9.71 -4.06
C TRP A 172 -1.37 8.20 -4.24
N TYR A 173 -2.48 7.84 -4.90
CA TYR A 173 -2.84 6.49 -5.31
C TYR A 173 -3.00 6.46 -6.82
N PHE A 174 -2.26 5.60 -7.48
CA PHE A 174 -2.07 5.57 -8.92
C PHE A 174 -2.82 4.39 -9.53
N PHE A 175 -3.55 4.63 -10.61
CA PHE A 175 -4.24 3.58 -11.35
C PHE A 175 -3.49 3.28 -12.64
N THR A 176 -3.25 2.00 -12.90
CA THR A 176 -2.78 1.47 -14.18
C THR A 176 -3.75 0.41 -14.69
N MET A 177 -3.75 0.23 -16.02
CA MET A 177 -4.62 -0.71 -16.71
C MET A 177 -3.74 -1.57 -17.62
N MET A 178 -3.83 -2.88 -17.52
CA MET A 178 -3.10 -3.82 -18.36
C MET A 178 -4.05 -4.56 -19.28
N GLY A 179 -3.87 -4.40 -20.59
CA GLY A 179 -4.83 -4.79 -21.61
C GLY A 179 -6.05 -3.86 -21.65
N LEU A 180 -6.92 -4.09 -22.61
CA LEU A 180 -8.19 -3.35 -22.73
C LEU A 180 -9.36 -4.16 -22.17
N PRO A 181 -10.31 -3.53 -21.43
CA PRO A 181 -11.46 -4.21 -20.87
C PRO A 181 -12.25 -5.02 -21.91
N SER A 182 -12.28 -6.33 -21.74
CA SER A 182 -12.84 -7.28 -22.69
C SER A 182 -13.72 -8.31 -21.98
N ALA A 183 -14.74 -8.81 -22.68
CA ALA A 183 -15.55 -9.91 -22.18
C ALA A 183 -14.87 -11.28 -22.30
N THR A 184 -13.84 -11.41 -23.16
CA THR A 184 -13.24 -12.71 -23.51
C THR A 184 -11.71 -12.74 -23.48
N LYS A 185 -11.06 -11.58 -23.62
CA LYS A 185 -9.59 -11.47 -23.57
C LYS A 185 -9.14 -11.11 -22.16
N PRO A 186 -7.91 -11.50 -21.76
CA PRO A 186 -7.35 -11.10 -20.48
C PRO A 186 -7.13 -9.58 -20.42
N TRP A 187 -7.39 -9.01 -19.28
CA TRP A 187 -7.12 -7.61 -18.93
C TRP A 187 -7.12 -7.44 -17.42
N GLY A 188 -6.77 -6.28 -16.96
CA GLY A 188 -6.91 -5.96 -15.55
C GLY A 188 -6.50 -4.56 -15.20
N TRP A 189 -6.40 -4.30 -13.91
CA TRP A 189 -6.05 -3.01 -13.36
C TRP A 189 -5.26 -3.16 -12.07
N GLN A 190 -4.51 -2.13 -11.74
CA GLN A 190 -3.79 -2.02 -10.48
C GLN A 190 -4.10 -0.66 -9.85
N ILE A 191 -4.24 -0.62 -8.53
CA ILE A 191 -4.04 0.57 -7.72
C ILE A 191 -2.78 0.37 -6.91
N ASP A 192 -1.88 1.35 -6.94
CA ASP A 192 -0.62 1.34 -6.21
C ASP A 192 -0.45 2.66 -5.45
N GLY A 193 -0.26 2.55 -4.15
CA GLY A 193 -0.02 3.66 -3.26
C GLY A 193 0.46 3.21 -1.89
N HIS A 194 0.71 4.17 -1.02
CA HIS A 194 1.18 3.89 0.32
C HIS A 194 0.17 3.02 1.09
N HIS A 195 0.61 1.84 1.49
CA HIS A 195 -0.17 0.84 2.22
C HIS A 195 -1.45 0.33 1.53
N LEU A 196 -1.69 0.68 0.26
CA LEU A 196 -2.79 0.12 -0.53
C LEU A 196 -2.30 -0.27 -1.92
N VAL A 197 -2.20 -1.56 -2.14
CA VAL A 197 -1.90 -2.15 -3.45
C VAL A 197 -2.94 -3.21 -3.76
N ILE A 198 -3.56 -3.14 -4.92
CA ILE A 198 -4.47 -4.17 -5.42
C ILE A 198 -4.13 -4.42 -6.89
N ASN A 199 -3.76 -5.66 -7.20
CA ASN A 199 -3.69 -6.16 -8.56
C ASN A 199 -4.96 -6.94 -8.86
N TYR A 200 -5.66 -6.60 -9.91
CA TYR A 200 -6.95 -7.19 -10.26
C TYR A 200 -6.96 -7.66 -11.72
N PHE A 201 -6.88 -8.96 -11.91
CA PHE A 201 -6.88 -9.60 -13.23
C PHE A 201 -8.25 -10.16 -13.55
N VAL A 202 -8.68 -10.04 -14.81
CA VAL A 202 -9.98 -10.51 -15.32
C VAL A 202 -9.80 -11.30 -16.59
N LEU A 203 -10.41 -12.47 -16.67
CA LEU A 203 -10.50 -13.30 -17.87
C LEU A 203 -11.91 -13.88 -17.97
N GLY A 204 -12.76 -13.29 -18.83
CA GLY A 204 -14.17 -13.67 -18.90
C GLY A 204 -14.87 -13.42 -17.55
N ASP A 205 -15.42 -14.46 -16.94
CA ASP A 205 -16.05 -14.45 -15.61
C ASP A 205 -15.11 -14.88 -14.47
N GLN A 206 -13.82 -14.98 -14.75
CA GLN A 206 -12.78 -15.35 -13.81
C GLN A 206 -12.04 -14.12 -13.34
N VAL A 207 -11.73 -14.05 -12.04
CA VAL A 207 -10.96 -12.96 -11.45
C VAL A 207 -9.85 -13.48 -10.53
N VAL A 208 -8.73 -12.78 -10.52
CA VAL A 208 -7.65 -12.98 -9.56
C VAL A 208 -7.29 -11.62 -8.96
N MET A 209 -7.30 -11.52 -7.63
CA MET A 209 -6.97 -10.30 -6.90
C MET A 209 -5.73 -10.54 -6.03
N THR A 210 -4.58 -10.70 -6.70
CA THR A 210 -3.29 -10.90 -6.04
C THR A 210 -2.13 -10.46 -6.95
N PRO A 211 -1.02 -9.94 -6.38
CA PRO A 211 -0.83 -9.61 -4.99
C PRO A 211 -1.74 -8.45 -4.53
N THR A 212 -2.15 -8.50 -3.27
CA THR A 212 -2.90 -7.43 -2.62
C THR A 212 -2.23 -7.10 -1.29
N PHE A 213 -1.97 -5.82 -1.04
CA PHE A 213 -1.45 -5.32 0.22
C PHE A 213 -2.40 -4.27 0.78
N MET A 214 -2.78 -4.44 2.04
CA MET A 214 -3.60 -3.49 2.79
C MET A 214 -2.97 -3.26 4.16
N GLY A 215 -2.51 -2.06 4.41
CA GLY A 215 -1.86 -1.64 5.65
C GLY A 215 -2.38 -0.28 6.12
N ALA A 216 -1.84 0.24 7.19
CA ALA A 216 -2.21 1.55 7.69
C ALA A 216 -1.10 2.17 8.54
N GLU A 217 -0.80 3.42 8.26
CA GLU A 217 0.08 4.27 9.06
C GLU A 217 -0.46 5.72 9.03
N PRO A 218 -0.87 6.25 10.17
CA PRO A 218 -1.11 5.56 11.45
C PRO A 218 -2.31 4.60 11.37
N ALA A 219 -2.27 3.50 12.13
CA ALA A 219 -3.43 2.62 12.23
C ALA A 219 -4.64 3.29 12.89
N ARG A 220 -4.43 4.41 13.60
CA ARG A 220 -5.45 5.24 14.27
C ARG A 220 -5.13 6.71 14.13
N ALA A 221 -5.97 7.47 13.44
CA ALA A 221 -5.84 8.91 13.33
C ALA A 221 -6.33 9.60 14.63
N ARG A 222 -5.41 10.19 15.39
CA ARG A 222 -5.72 10.84 16.69
C ARG A 222 -6.08 12.31 16.55
N SER A 223 -5.75 12.95 15.45
CA SER A 223 -5.95 14.36 15.16
C SER A 223 -6.26 14.61 13.68
N GLY A 224 -6.41 15.86 13.29
CA GLY A 224 -6.53 16.28 11.90
C GLY A 224 -7.88 16.00 11.26
N LYS A 225 -7.91 16.13 9.93
CA LYS A 225 -9.10 16.00 9.07
C LYS A 225 -9.86 14.70 9.29
N TYR A 226 -9.14 13.62 9.50
CA TYR A 226 -9.70 12.27 9.63
C TYR A 226 -9.56 11.69 11.03
N LYS A 227 -9.56 12.55 12.07
CA LYS A 227 -9.58 12.09 13.46
C LYS A 227 -10.68 11.04 13.67
N GLY A 228 -10.31 9.90 14.24
CA GLY A 228 -11.21 8.76 14.48
C GLY A 228 -11.23 7.74 13.34
N ASN A 229 -10.44 7.94 12.26
CA ASN A 229 -10.24 6.92 11.24
C ASN A 229 -9.35 5.80 11.83
N ASP A 230 -9.98 4.71 12.22
CA ASP A 230 -9.32 3.51 12.77
C ASP A 230 -9.32 2.41 11.70
N VAL A 231 -8.13 1.93 11.32
CA VAL A 231 -7.93 1.02 10.20
C VAL A 231 -7.35 -0.30 10.71
N LEU A 232 -7.83 -1.43 10.18
CA LEU A 232 -7.36 -2.80 10.48
C LEU A 232 -7.39 -3.18 11.97
N GLN A 233 -8.26 -2.55 12.78
CA GLN A 233 -8.30 -2.81 14.22
C GLN A 233 -8.86 -4.20 14.52
N GLN A 234 -9.83 -4.66 13.76
CA GLN A 234 -10.39 -6.01 13.92
C GLN A 234 -9.34 -7.08 13.61
N GLU A 235 -8.58 -6.89 12.54
CA GLU A 235 -7.49 -7.79 12.12
C GLU A 235 -6.39 -7.83 13.19
N GLN A 236 -6.03 -6.68 13.74
CA GLN A 236 -5.05 -6.56 14.83
C GLN A 236 -5.54 -7.29 16.10
N ASP A 237 -6.79 -7.05 16.51
CA ASP A 237 -7.36 -7.63 17.72
C ASP A 237 -7.52 -9.14 17.59
N LEU A 238 -7.96 -9.64 16.44
CA LEU A 238 -8.06 -11.07 16.15
C LEU A 238 -6.67 -11.75 16.14
N GLY A 239 -5.68 -11.11 15.50
CA GLY A 239 -4.31 -11.61 15.50
C GLY A 239 -3.71 -11.69 16.90
N LEU A 240 -3.91 -10.66 17.72
CA LEU A 240 -3.47 -10.63 19.10
C LEU A 240 -4.20 -11.68 19.97
N SER A 241 -5.50 -11.84 19.77
CA SER A 241 -6.31 -12.86 20.45
C SER A 241 -5.82 -14.27 20.10
N LEU A 242 -5.56 -14.53 18.80
CA LEU A 242 -5.01 -15.81 18.34
C LEU A 242 -3.65 -16.09 19.01
N MET A 243 -2.72 -15.15 18.99
CA MET A 243 -1.41 -15.29 19.62
C MET A 243 -1.50 -15.57 21.13
N ARG A 244 -2.44 -14.92 21.82
CA ARG A 244 -2.67 -15.16 23.27
C ARG A 244 -3.29 -16.52 23.55
N SER A 245 -4.02 -17.10 22.60
CA SER A 245 -4.65 -18.41 22.75
C SER A 245 -3.67 -19.59 22.61
N PHE A 246 -2.49 -19.35 22.07
CA PHE A 246 -1.49 -20.40 21.87
C PHE A 246 -0.82 -20.83 23.18
N GLY A 247 -0.65 -22.15 23.35
CA GLY A 247 0.24 -22.68 24.35
C GLY A 247 1.72 -22.36 24.05
N PRO A 248 2.64 -22.56 25.01
CA PRO A 248 4.04 -22.15 24.89
C PRO A 248 4.74 -22.66 23.63
N VAL A 249 4.54 -23.93 23.26
CA VAL A 249 5.19 -24.54 22.08
C VAL A 249 4.76 -23.87 20.79
N VAL A 250 3.44 -23.72 20.57
CA VAL A 250 2.92 -23.08 19.34
C VAL A 250 3.27 -21.60 19.30
N ARG A 251 3.23 -20.93 20.44
CA ARG A 251 3.60 -19.51 20.53
C ARG A 251 5.06 -19.29 20.16
N THR A 252 5.98 -20.12 20.63
CA THR A 252 7.40 -20.06 20.26
C THR A 252 7.61 -20.28 18.76
N ALA A 253 6.88 -21.22 18.16
CA ALA A 253 6.95 -21.44 16.71
C ALA A 253 6.36 -20.28 15.90
N ALA A 254 5.28 -19.64 16.40
CA ALA A 254 4.62 -18.52 15.73
C ALA A 254 5.40 -17.20 15.84
N LEU A 255 6.16 -17.01 16.90
CA LEU A 255 6.94 -15.78 17.16
C LEU A 255 8.37 -15.95 16.65
N LEU A 256 8.65 -15.45 15.44
CA LEU A 256 9.99 -15.56 14.84
C LEU A 256 11.03 -14.67 15.54
N THR A 257 10.60 -13.50 16.03
CA THR A 257 11.43 -12.59 16.83
C THR A 257 10.54 -11.78 17.79
N ALA A 258 11.04 -11.53 18.98
CA ALA A 258 10.35 -10.70 19.99
C ALA A 258 10.49 -9.20 19.68
N ASP A 259 11.60 -8.82 19.06
CA ASP A 259 11.91 -7.45 18.67
C ASP A 259 11.76 -7.25 17.18
N LYS A 260 11.53 -6.00 16.75
CA LYS A 260 11.53 -5.60 15.34
C LYS A 260 12.86 -4.90 15.00
N PRO A 261 13.95 -5.64 14.74
CA PRO A 261 15.26 -5.05 14.45
C PRO A 261 15.30 -4.54 13.01
N GLY A 262 14.78 -3.33 12.80
CA GLY A 262 14.70 -2.75 11.46
C GLY A 262 13.58 -3.33 10.59
N ASN A 263 13.70 -3.17 9.28
CA ASN A 263 12.71 -3.64 8.32
C ASN A 263 12.89 -5.12 7.98
N THR A 264 12.03 -5.96 8.54
CA THR A 264 12.02 -7.41 8.28
C THR A 264 10.88 -7.82 7.33
N ILE A 265 10.20 -6.85 6.72
CA ILE A 265 9.03 -7.06 5.87
C ILE A 265 9.47 -7.65 4.52
N LYS A 266 8.93 -8.81 4.17
CA LYS A 266 9.22 -9.48 2.91
C LYS A 266 8.29 -9.04 1.77
N ALA A 267 7.24 -8.28 2.04
CA ALA A 267 6.22 -7.85 1.09
C ALA A 267 6.17 -6.31 0.93
N GLU A 268 7.29 -5.64 1.03
CA GLU A 268 7.35 -4.17 0.96
C GLU A 268 7.32 -3.64 -0.48
N ALA A 269 7.86 -4.42 -1.38
CA ALA A 269 7.92 -4.15 -2.81
C ALA A 269 7.75 -5.47 -3.57
N PHE A 270 7.72 -5.40 -4.90
CA PHE A 270 7.58 -6.55 -5.81
C PHE A 270 8.75 -7.56 -5.69
N GLN A 271 8.85 -8.22 -4.57
CA GLN A 271 9.76 -9.37 -4.39
C GLN A 271 9.05 -10.67 -4.80
N ASP A 272 8.64 -10.72 -6.06
CA ASP A 272 7.77 -11.76 -6.60
C ASP A 272 8.48 -13.13 -6.79
N ASN A 273 9.80 -13.16 -6.80
CA ASN A 273 10.60 -14.40 -6.85
C ASN A 273 11.14 -14.80 -5.46
N LEU A 274 10.53 -14.33 -4.40
CA LEU A 274 10.92 -14.67 -3.04
C LEU A 274 10.76 -16.17 -2.76
N VAL A 275 11.77 -16.78 -2.16
CA VAL A 275 11.68 -18.17 -1.69
C VAL A 275 10.91 -18.21 -0.37
N LEU A 276 9.83 -18.98 -0.34
CA LEU A 276 9.03 -19.21 0.88
C LEU A 276 9.75 -20.18 1.79
N ASP A 277 10.02 -19.78 3.02
CA ASP A 277 10.66 -20.57 4.06
C ASP A 277 9.69 -21.33 4.97
N PHE A 278 8.37 -21.05 4.83
CA PHE A 278 7.30 -21.62 5.66
C PHE A 278 7.53 -21.46 7.17
N ALA A 279 8.24 -20.42 7.58
CA ALA A 279 8.46 -20.12 8.98
C ALA A 279 7.14 -19.80 9.70
N GLY A 280 7.07 -20.13 10.99
CA GLY A 280 5.90 -19.88 11.81
C GLY A 280 5.17 -21.16 12.25
N ALA A 281 4.00 -20.99 12.87
CA ALA A 281 3.16 -22.12 13.31
C ALA A 281 2.23 -22.56 12.18
N LYS A 282 2.19 -23.87 11.90
CA LYS A 282 1.26 -24.44 10.90
C LYS A 282 -0.17 -24.39 11.42
N ALA A 283 -1.13 -24.00 10.57
CA ALA A 283 -2.56 -24.00 10.91
C ALA A 283 -3.04 -25.40 11.36
N SER A 284 -2.48 -26.48 10.81
CA SER A 284 -2.76 -27.87 11.22
C SER A 284 -2.33 -28.19 12.66
N SER A 285 -1.49 -27.36 13.29
CA SER A 285 -1.12 -27.51 14.71
C SER A 285 -2.12 -26.83 15.66
N PHE A 286 -3.14 -26.14 15.13
CA PHE A 286 -4.19 -25.52 15.94
C PHE A 286 -5.30 -26.52 16.25
N SER A 287 -5.92 -26.42 17.45
CA SER A 287 -7.14 -27.15 17.73
C SER A 287 -8.29 -26.67 16.84
N SER A 288 -9.27 -27.55 16.55
CA SER A 288 -10.40 -27.23 15.65
C SER A 288 -11.18 -25.97 16.04
N ASP A 289 -11.23 -25.65 17.32
CA ASP A 289 -11.89 -24.44 17.84
C ASP A 289 -11.10 -23.15 17.60
N ARG A 290 -9.80 -23.25 17.32
CA ARG A 290 -8.89 -22.12 17.09
C ARG A 290 -8.63 -21.83 15.62
N SER A 291 -8.99 -22.75 14.73
CA SER A 291 -8.82 -22.60 13.27
C SER A 291 -9.98 -21.87 12.60
N ARG A 292 -11.04 -21.53 13.34
CA ARG A 292 -12.29 -20.91 12.83
C ARG A 292 -12.48 -19.45 13.26
N GLY A 293 -11.51 -18.85 13.95
CA GLY A 293 -11.56 -17.45 14.39
C GLY A 293 -11.17 -16.44 13.32
#